data_3f00760991f9505c8069b6b20a76a34e
#
_entry.id   3f00760991f9505c8069b6b20a76a34e
#
_cell.length_a   1.000
_cell.length_b   1.000
_cell.length_c   1.000
_cell.angle_alpha   90.00
_cell.angle_beta   90.00
_cell.angle_gamma   90.00
#
_symmetry.space_group_name_H-M   'P 1'
#
loop_
_entity.id
_entity.type
_entity.pdbx_description
1 polymer ?
#
loop_
_entity_poly.entity_id
_entity_poly.type
_entity_poly.pdbx_seq_one_letter_code
_entity_poly.pdbx_strand_id
1 'polypeptide(L)'
;FVFSLGSGAISWSSKKQPTVALSSTEAEYRGAAVAACEAVWLKRILKDLGVPIKDPTSLYCDNMSSIYLARNPVFHARTKHIEVHYHFIRERVLAGDVDLQHISTNLQTADIFTKALGADKLWQFMTDLGLTIPDLPSLRGSTEDTTQ
;
A
#
# COMPACT_ATOMS: atom_id res chain seq x y z
N PHE A 1 2.10 -1.23 2.06
CA PHE A 1 1.41 -0.56 0.95
C PHE A 1 1.64 -1.29 -0.37
N VAL A 2 0.76 -1.01 -1.31
CA VAL A 2 0.91 -1.39 -2.72
C VAL A 2 0.37 -0.28 -3.60
N PHE A 3 1.08 0.01 -4.69
CA PHE A 3 0.65 0.92 -5.74
C PHE A 3 0.53 0.17 -7.05
N SER A 4 -0.53 0.45 -7.79
CA SER A 4 -0.79 -0.12 -9.11
C SER A 4 -0.84 0.99 -10.17
N LEU A 5 -0.40 0.67 -11.38
CA LEU A 5 -0.54 1.51 -12.56
C LEU A 5 -1.09 0.66 -13.70
N GLY A 6 -2.28 1.03 -14.20
CA GLY A 6 -2.99 0.16 -15.13
C GLY A 6 -3.41 -1.15 -14.47
N SER A 7 -3.00 -2.27 -15.02
CA SER A 7 -3.43 -3.62 -14.62
C SER A 7 -2.52 -4.33 -13.62
N GLY A 8 -1.44 -3.69 -13.16
CA GLY A 8 -0.48 -4.39 -12.31
C GLY A 8 0.12 -3.54 -11.21
N ALA A 9 0.63 -4.22 -10.17
CA ALA A 9 1.37 -3.59 -9.09
C ALA A 9 2.75 -3.12 -9.57
N ILE A 10 3.11 -1.87 -9.24
CA ILE A 10 4.39 -1.23 -9.64
C ILE A 10 5.30 -0.94 -8.46
N SER A 11 4.75 -0.78 -7.26
CA SER A 11 5.52 -0.57 -6.03
C SER A 11 4.78 -1.15 -4.84
N TRP A 12 5.51 -1.82 -3.96
CA TRP A 12 4.96 -2.38 -2.71
C TRP A 12 6.03 -2.42 -1.63
N SER A 13 5.58 -2.41 -0.38
CA SER A 13 6.48 -2.60 0.75
C SER A 13 5.75 -3.20 1.95
N SER A 14 6.42 -4.16 2.58
CA SER A 14 6.08 -4.66 3.91
C SER A 14 7.31 -4.51 4.80
N LYS A 15 7.25 -3.56 5.73
CA LYS A 15 8.38 -3.26 6.62
C LYS A 15 7.89 -3.09 8.04
N LYS A 16 8.53 -3.79 8.99
CA LYS A 16 8.27 -3.58 10.40
C LYS A 16 8.61 -2.13 10.80
N GLN A 17 7.68 -1.48 11.47
CA GLN A 17 7.91 -0.11 11.97
C GLN A 17 9.03 -0.11 13.02
N PRO A 18 9.94 0.88 13.00
CA PRO A 18 11.10 0.92 13.90
C PRO A 18 10.71 1.18 15.36
N THR A 19 9.53 1.73 15.59
CA THR A 19 9.01 2.06 16.91
C THR A 19 7.66 1.40 17.14
N VAL A 20 7.35 1.05 18.39
CA VAL A 20 6.05 0.51 18.78
C VAL A 20 5.01 1.63 18.71
N ALA A 21 3.92 1.38 18.01
CA ALA A 21 2.76 2.27 18.00
C ALA A 21 1.93 2.08 19.27
N LEU A 22 1.41 3.18 19.82
CA LEU A 22 0.58 3.16 21.03
C LEU A 22 -0.87 2.78 20.74
N SER A 23 -1.26 2.75 19.47
CA SER A 23 -2.60 2.35 19.01
C SER A 23 -2.55 1.83 17.57
N SER A 24 -3.58 1.07 17.18
CA SER A 24 -3.77 0.65 15.77
C SER A 24 -3.90 1.86 14.83
N THR A 25 -4.60 2.91 15.27
CA THR A 25 -4.74 4.17 14.52
C THR A 25 -3.38 4.80 14.24
N GLU A 26 -2.50 4.82 15.22
CA GLU A 26 -1.14 5.36 15.04
C GLU A 26 -0.33 4.48 14.07
N ALA A 27 -0.42 3.16 14.19
CA ALA A 27 0.27 2.24 13.30
C ALA A 27 -0.17 2.44 11.83
N GLU A 28 -1.48 2.50 11.59
CA GLU A 28 -2.06 2.75 10.26
C GLU A 28 -1.70 4.14 9.73
N TYR A 29 -1.71 5.15 10.58
CA TYR A 29 -1.34 6.50 10.20
C TYR A 29 0.13 6.61 9.76
N ARG A 30 1.03 5.93 10.46
CA ARG A 30 2.45 5.84 10.07
C ARG A 30 2.61 5.09 8.74
N GLY A 31 1.85 4.01 8.54
CA GLY A 31 1.80 3.29 7.26
C GLY A 31 1.35 4.21 6.12
N ALA A 32 0.30 4.99 6.33
CA ALA A 32 -0.19 5.97 5.37
C ALA A 32 0.85 7.08 5.07
N ALA A 33 1.65 7.50 6.08
CA ALA A 33 2.73 8.48 5.86
C ALA A 33 3.81 7.93 4.93
N VAL A 34 4.22 6.68 5.13
CA VAL A 34 5.20 6.02 4.25
C VAL A 34 4.64 5.86 2.85
N ALA A 35 3.38 5.43 2.72
CA ALA A 35 2.71 5.34 1.43
C ALA A 35 2.61 6.70 0.73
N ALA A 36 2.32 7.79 1.46
CA ALA A 36 2.28 9.14 0.89
C ALA A 36 3.66 9.59 0.35
N CYS A 37 4.75 9.25 1.05
CA CYS A 37 6.11 9.49 0.53
C CYS A 37 6.33 8.78 -0.80
N GLU A 38 5.97 7.50 -0.88
CA GLU A 38 6.07 6.70 -2.09
C GLU A 38 5.22 7.27 -3.24
N ALA A 39 3.98 7.66 -2.96
CA ALA A 39 3.10 8.28 -3.95
C ALA A 39 3.72 9.53 -4.57
N VAL A 40 4.28 10.42 -3.75
CA VAL A 40 4.96 11.63 -4.21
C VAL A 40 6.18 11.29 -5.07
N TRP A 41 6.95 10.28 -4.68
CA TRP A 41 8.10 9.82 -5.45
C TRP A 41 7.70 9.23 -6.80
N LEU A 42 6.69 8.35 -6.83
CA LEU A 42 6.15 7.77 -8.06
C LEU A 42 5.62 8.85 -9.02
N LYS A 43 4.90 9.86 -8.50
CA LYS A 43 4.44 10.99 -9.32
C LYS A 43 5.60 11.77 -9.97
N ARG A 44 6.71 11.94 -9.25
CA ARG A 44 7.91 12.58 -9.78
C ARG A 44 8.55 11.76 -10.90
N ILE A 45 8.71 10.46 -10.69
CA ILE A 45 9.23 9.55 -11.73
C ILE A 45 8.34 9.58 -12.98
N LEU A 46 7.02 9.45 -12.81
CA LEU A 46 6.09 9.50 -13.93
C LEU A 46 6.17 10.83 -14.70
N LYS A 47 6.32 11.94 -13.98
CA LYS A 47 6.53 13.26 -14.59
C LYS A 47 7.83 13.29 -15.40
N ASP A 48 8.93 12.75 -14.85
CA ASP A 48 10.23 12.73 -15.54
C ASP A 48 10.20 11.81 -16.78
N LEU A 49 9.35 10.77 -16.76
CA LEU A 49 9.06 9.91 -17.91
C LEU A 49 8.07 10.53 -18.91
N GLY A 50 7.63 11.77 -18.70
CA GLY A 50 6.70 12.46 -19.61
C GLY A 50 5.23 12.07 -19.40
N VAL A 51 4.88 11.40 -18.30
CA VAL A 51 3.50 11.00 -17.94
C VAL A 51 3.08 11.70 -16.64
N PRO A 52 2.81 13.01 -16.66
CA PRO A 52 2.46 13.74 -15.44
C PRO A 52 1.05 13.37 -14.96
N ILE A 53 0.95 12.96 -13.69
CA ILE A 53 -0.31 12.73 -12.98
C ILE A 53 -0.73 14.05 -12.31
N LYS A 54 -1.82 14.65 -12.77
CA LYS A 54 -2.34 15.92 -12.23
C LYS A 54 -3.25 15.72 -11.01
N ASP A 55 -4.04 14.65 -11.03
CA ASP A 55 -4.98 14.36 -9.96
C ASP A 55 -4.27 13.86 -8.69
N PRO A 56 -4.86 14.08 -7.50
CA PRO A 56 -4.38 13.49 -6.26
C PRO A 56 -4.28 11.97 -6.38
N THR A 57 -3.22 11.38 -5.85
CA THR A 57 -3.12 9.92 -5.76
C THR A 57 -4.04 9.41 -4.64
N SER A 58 -5.01 8.57 -4.97
CA SER A 58 -5.88 7.94 -3.98
C SER A 58 -5.09 6.96 -3.12
N LEU A 59 -5.09 7.16 -1.81
CA LEU A 59 -4.54 6.26 -0.81
C LEU A 59 -5.68 5.63 -0.02
N TYR A 60 -5.88 4.35 -0.18
CA TYR A 60 -6.92 3.61 0.50
C TYR A 60 -6.44 3.12 1.87
N CYS A 61 -7.23 3.40 2.91
CA CYS A 61 -6.94 3.01 4.29
C CYS A 61 -8.22 2.44 4.93
N ASP A 62 -8.12 1.34 5.65
CA ASP A 62 -9.24 0.70 6.32
C ASP A 62 -9.51 1.27 7.74
N ASN A 63 -8.67 2.20 8.19
CA ASN A 63 -8.81 2.87 9.49
C ASN A 63 -9.38 4.29 9.34
N MET A 64 -10.68 4.44 9.60
CA MET A 64 -11.38 5.73 9.53
C MET A 64 -10.75 6.79 10.45
N SER A 65 -10.30 6.40 11.66
CA SER A 65 -9.68 7.35 12.60
C SER A 65 -8.40 7.95 12.03
N SER A 66 -7.60 7.17 11.33
CA SER A 66 -6.39 7.65 10.62
C SER A 66 -6.73 8.66 9.53
N ILE A 67 -7.82 8.43 8.80
CA ILE A 67 -8.29 9.35 7.75
C ILE A 67 -8.77 10.67 8.37
N TYR A 68 -9.55 10.60 9.45
CA TYR A 68 -9.99 11.81 10.17
C TYR A 68 -8.81 12.61 10.71
N LEU A 69 -7.79 11.95 11.27
CA LEU A 69 -6.57 12.60 11.73
C LEU A 69 -5.84 13.35 10.60
N ALA A 70 -5.76 12.76 9.43
CA ALA A 70 -5.11 13.38 8.27
C ALA A 70 -5.87 14.62 7.76
N ARG A 71 -7.20 14.60 7.84
CA ARG A 71 -8.07 15.68 7.34
C ARG A 71 -8.34 16.79 8.37
N ASN A 72 -8.22 16.51 9.67
CA ASN A 72 -8.60 17.46 10.72
C ASN A 72 -7.42 18.32 11.17
N PRO A 73 -7.50 19.69 11.05
CA PRO A 73 -6.44 20.59 11.47
C PRO A 73 -6.27 20.75 12.99
N VAL A 74 -7.26 20.33 13.78
CA VAL A 74 -7.36 20.69 15.23
C VAL A 74 -6.75 19.65 16.16
N PHE A 75 -6.27 18.50 15.64
CA PHE A 75 -5.70 17.48 16.49
C PHE A 75 -4.31 17.89 16.99
N HIS A 76 -4.29 18.46 18.20
CA HIS A 76 -3.06 18.83 18.90
C HIS A 76 -2.32 17.56 19.34
N ALA A 77 -1.12 17.42 18.85
CA ALA A 77 -0.21 16.35 19.18
C ALA A 77 0.12 16.32 20.68
N ARG A 78 -0.20 15.23 21.34
CA ARG A 78 0.35 14.91 22.66
C ARG A 78 1.72 14.21 22.57
N THR A 79 2.29 14.04 21.36
CA THR A 79 3.51 13.28 21.17
C THR A 79 4.36 13.85 20.02
N LYS A 80 5.48 14.52 20.37
CA LYS A 80 6.40 15.18 19.41
C LYS A 80 6.94 14.27 18.30
N HIS A 81 7.17 12.99 18.58
CA HIS A 81 7.72 12.03 17.60
C HIS A 81 6.70 11.58 16.53
N ILE A 82 5.40 11.81 16.78
CA ILE A 82 4.34 11.52 15.81
C ILE A 82 4.07 12.75 14.94
N GLU A 83 4.39 13.94 15.41
CA GLU A 83 4.12 15.23 14.74
C GLU A 83 4.67 15.25 13.30
N VAL A 84 5.88 14.78 13.07
CA VAL A 84 6.51 14.82 11.74
C VAL A 84 5.68 14.05 10.71
N HIS A 85 5.21 12.85 11.04
CA HIS A 85 4.37 12.06 10.14
C HIS A 85 2.99 12.69 9.96
N TYR A 86 2.42 13.28 11.03
CA TYR A 86 1.14 13.99 10.98
C TYR A 86 1.20 15.21 10.08
N HIS A 87 2.22 16.05 10.23
CA HIS A 87 2.42 17.22 9.41
C HIS A 87 2.63 16.85 7.95
N PHE A 88 3.45 15.84 7.66
CA PHE A 88 3.74 15.42 6.31
C PHE A 88 2.48 14.99 5.55
N ILE A 89 1.69 14.04 6.07
CA ILE A 89 0.46 13.59 5.38
C ILE A 89 -0.49 14.76 5.15
N ARG A 90 -0.73 15.59 6.18
CA ARG A 90 -1.62 16.74 6.07
C ARG A 90 -1.17 17.71 4.99
N GLU A 91 0.10 18.03 4.94
CA GLU A 91 0.65 18.89 3.89
C GLU A 91 0.42 18.29 2.50
N ARG A 92 0.60 16.98 2.34
CA ARG A 92 0.37 16.31 1.05
C ARG A 92 -1.10 16.27 0.66
N VAL A 93 -2.00 16.07 1.62
CA VAL A 93 -3.46 16.13 1.39
C VAL A 93 -3.89 17.56 1.03
N LEU A 94 -3.43 18.56 1.79
CA LEU A 94 -3.74 19.98 1.53
C LEU A 94 -3.15 20.47 0.19
N ALA A 95 -1.97 19.97 -0.19
CA ALA A 95 -1.35 20.28 -1.48
C ALA A 95 -2.03 19.60 -2.67
N GLY A 96 -2.97 18.66 -2.42
CA GLY A 96 -3.60 17.88 -3.47
C GLY A 96 -2.68 16.81 -4.09
N ASP A 97 -1.61 16.44 -3.42
CA ASP A 97 -0.71 15.38 -3.88
C ASP A 97 -1.34 14.00 -3.69
N VAL A 98 -2.03 13.79 -2.55
CA VAL A 98 -2.69 12.55 -2.17
C VAL A 98 -4.09 12.82 -1.63
N ASP A 99 -5.00 11.86 -1.80
CA ASP A 99 -6.33 11.84 -1.17
C ASP A 99 -6.52 10.52 -0.42
N LEU A 100 -6.75 10.61 0.91
CA LEU A 100 -7.02 9.43 1.72
C LEU A 100 -8.49 9.06 1.62
N GLN A 101 -8.76 7.83 1.24
CA GLN A 101 -10.10 7.28 1.09
C GLN A 101 -10.27 6.04 1.96
N HIS A 102 -11.49 5.85 2.49
CA HIS A 102 -11.79 4.64 3.24
C HIS A 102 -12.03 3.47 2.30
N ILE A 103 -11.47 2.32 2.68
CA ILE A 103 -11.76 1.03 2.05
C ILE A 103 -12.13 0.02 3.15
N SER A 104 -13.02 -0.91 2.83
CA SER A 104 -13.29 -2.02 3.75
C SER A 104 -12.04 -2.91 3.88
N THR A 105 -11.74 -3.40 5.09
CA THR A 105 -10.65 -4.35 5.34
C THR A 105 -10.72 -5.57 4.41
N ASN A 106 -11.92 -5.96 4.00
CA ASN A 106 -12.08 -7.07 3.05
C ASN A 106 -11.58 -6.77 1.63
N LEU A 107 -11.39 -5.51 1.28
CA LEU A 107 -10.92 -5.06 -0.02
C LEU A 107 -9.50 -4.48 0.04
N GLN A 108 -8.85 -4.48 1.21
CA GLN A 108 -7.51 -3.95 1.40
C GLN A 108 -6.46 -4.91 0.84
N THR A 109 -6.11 -4.75 -0.43
CA THR A 109 -5.15 -5.63 -1.14
C THR A 109 -3.75 -5.62 -0.53
N ALA A 110 -3.35 -4.53 0.14
CA ALA A 110 -2.06 -4.45 0.82
C ALA A 110 -1.92 -5.45 1.99
N ASP A 111 -3.03 -6.00 2.49
CA ASP A 111 -3.03 -7.02 3.54
C ASP A 111 -2.32 -8.31 3.11
N ILE A 112 -2.22 -8.59 1.81
CA ILE A 112 -1.46 -9.73 1.28
C ILE A 112 0.00 -9.75 1.75
N PHE A 113 0.57 -8.58 2.07
CA PHE A 113 1.96 -8.45 2.50
C PHE A 113 2.16 -8.50 4.02
N THR A 114 1.08 -8.45 4.80
CA THR A 114 1.16 -8.26 6.26
C THR A 114 0.33 -9.22 7.07
N LYS A 115 -0.65 -9.89 6.47
CA LYS A 115 -1.59 -10.78 7.17
C LYS A 115 -1.56 -12.20 6.60
N ALA A 116 -1.72 -13.20 7.46
CA ALA A 116 -2.02 -14.56 7.00
C ALA A 116 -3.45 -14.58 6.45
N LEU A 117 -3.59 -14.87 5.17
CA LEU A 117 -4.87 -14.89 4.45
C LEU A 117 -5.29 -16.33 4.15
N GLY A 118 -6.61 -16.59 4.18
CA GLY A 118 -7.17 -17.83 3.62
C GLY A 118 -6.95 -17.89 2.10
N ALA A 119 -6.96 -19.11 1.55
CA ALA A 119 -6.65 -19.35 0.13
C ALA A 119 -7.49 -18.49 -0.83
N ASP A 120 -8.80 -18.45 -0.65
CA ASP A 120 -9.71 -17.71 -1.53
C ASP A 120 -9.38 -16.22 -1.57
N LYS A 121 -9.11 -15.62 -0.40
CA LYS A 121 -8.77 -14.21 -0.29
C LYS A 121 -7.38 -13.90 -0.86
N LEU A 122 -6.43 -14.81 -0.66
CA LEU A 122 -5.12 -14.71 -1.28
C LEU A 122 -5.24 -14.68 -2.81
N TRP A 123 -6.00 -15.60 -3.40
CA TRP A 123 -6.24 -15.65 -4.84
C TRP A 123 -6.93 -14.39 -5.37
N GLN A 124 -7.95 -13.89 -4.65
CA GLN A 124 -8.60 -12.64 -4.99
C GLN A 124 -7.58 -11.49 -5.05
N PHE A 125 -6.80 -11.29 -4.00
CA PHE A 125 -5.84 -10.20 -3.93
C PHE A 125 -4.70 -10.33 -4.95
N MET A 126 -4.26 -11.56 -5.26
CA MET A 126 -3.31 -11.80 -6.34
C MET A 126 -3.88 -11.34 -7.68
N THR A 127 -5.15 -11.66 -7.95
CA THR A 127 -5.84 -11.23 -9.18
C THR A 127 -5.97 -9.71 -9.24
N ASP A 128 -6.39 -9.07 -8.14
CA ASP A 128 -6.53 -7.62 -8.03
C ASP A 128 -5.20 -6.88 -8.25
N LEU A 129 -4.07 -7.51 -7.92
CA LEU A 129 -2.72 -6.99 -8.13
C LEU A 129 -2.14 -7.32 -9.51
N GLY A 130 -2.88 -8.02 -10.36
CA GLY A 130 -2.41 -8.45 -11.67
C GLY A 130 -1.31 -9.52 -11.61
N LEU A 131 -1.23 -10.28 -10.51
CA LEU A 131 -0.28 -11.38 -10.37
C LEU A 131 -0.80 -12.62 -11.06
N THR A 132 0.02 -13.21 -11.90
CA THR A 132 -0.28 -14.47 -12.58
C THR A 132 0.75 -15.51 -12.16
N ILE A 133 0.32 -16.78 -12.09
CA ILE A 133 1.26 -17.89 -11.94
C ILE A 133 1.83 -18.18 -13.34
N PRO A 134 3.16 -18.09 -13.52
CA PRO A 134 3.77 -18.47 -14.79
C PRO A 134 3.47 -19.95 -15.05
N ASP A 135 3.10 -20.26 -16.28
CA ASP A 135 3.03 -21.66 -16.75
C ASP A 135 4.48 -22.16 -16.91
N LEU A 136 5.08 -22.58 -15.79
CA LEU A 136 6.41 -23.15 -15.82
C LEU A 136 6.30 -24.57 -16.35
N PRO A 137 7.03 -24.93 -17.42
CA PRO A 137 7.13 -26.30 -17.85
C PRO A 137 7.59 -27.15 -16.66
N SER A 138 6.87 -28.24 -16.37
CA SER A 138 7.21 -29.10 -15.25
C SER A 138 8.66 -29.60 -15.44
N LEU A 139 9.54 -29.25 -14.50
CA LEU A 139 10.92 -29.78 -14.46
C LEU A 139 10.96 -31.27 -14.03
N ARG A 140 9.82 -31.95 -13.97
CA ARG A 140 9.76 -33.40 -13.84
C ARG A 140 10.21 -33.98 -15.19
N GLY A 141 11.51 -34.28 -15.29
CA GLY A 141 12.01 -35.16 -16.31
C GLY A 141 11.18 -36.43 -16.31
N SER A 142 10.59 -36.80 -17.44
CA SER A 142 10.00 -38.10 -17.66
C SER A 142 11.11 -39.12 -17.45
N THR A 143 11.08 -39.84 -16.33
CA THR A 143 11.79 -41.11 -16.20
C THR A 143 11.07 -42.06 -17.17
N GLU A 144 11.60 -42.20 -18.36
CA GLU A 144 11.25 -43.33 -19.22
C GLU A 144 11.67 -44.61 -18.50
N ASP A 145 10.70 -45.32 -17.96
CA ASP A 145 10.88 -46.69 -17.50
C ASP A 145 11.20 -47.54 -18.73
N THR A 146 12.48 -47.73 -18.97
CA THR A 146 12.96 -48.72 -19.93
C THR A 146 12.86 -50.11 -19.29
N THR A 147 11.70 -50.74 -19.42
CA THR A 147 11.55 -52.16 -19.09
C THR A 147 12.01 -52.95 -20.30
N GLN A 148 13.15 -53.64 -20.18
CA GLN A 148 13.51 -54.81 -20.98
C GLN A 148 13.14 -56.05 -20.23
#